data_763d883d65ede67eb6f04222100f9c85
#
_entry.id   763d883d65ede67eb6f04222100f9c85
#
_cell.length_a   1.000
_cell.length_b   1.000
_cell.length_c   1.000
_cell.angle_alpha   90.00
_cell.angle_beta   90.00
_cell.angle_gamma   90.00
#
_symmetry.space_group_name_H-M   'P 1'
#
loop_
_entity.id
_entity.type
_entity.pdbx_description
1 polymer ?
#
loop_
_entity_poly.entity_id
_entity_poly.type
_entity_poly.pdbx_seq_one_letter_code
_entity_poly.pdbx_strand_id
1 'polypeptide(L)'
;MQPLSRSAFAARMFFLLGTILALALGTLNFETAGGAVGYSTPVAVVLMGICLLAMLAASYQRAVDFGSPALGGVLLAIGSMMFFPFVTLVLLFVPSAASGGRADARPGKPTGPFWVLVSLPLGVVCGLALLFLTQAIFRAL
;
A
#
# COMPACT_ATOMS: atom_id res chain seq x y z
N MET A 1 -5.34 -8.57 15.38
CA MET A 1 -5.20 -7.45 14.43
C MET A 1 -6.50 -6.66 14.45
N GLN A 2 -6.43 -5.33 14.50
CA GLN A 2 -7.65 -4.51 14.49
C GLN A 2 -8.25 -4.46 13.09
N PRO A 3 -9.59 -4.51 12.94
CA PRO A 3 -10.25 -4.39 11.65
C PRO A 3 -9.98 -3.00 11.04
N LEU A 4 -9.80 -2.94 9.74
CA LEU A 4 -9.45 -1.72 9.02
C LEU A 4 -10.70 -1.09 8.41
N SER A 5 -11.05 0.14 8.82
CA SER A 5 -12.17 0.88 8.21
C SER A 5 -11.91 1.13 6.72
N ARG A 6 -12.98 1.36 5.92
CA ARG A 6 -12.88 1.64 4.48
C ARG A 6 -11.97 2.81 4.17
N SER A 7 -12.14 3.91 4.88
CA SER A 7 -11.34 5.12 4.67
C SER A 7 -9.88 4.91 5.06
N ALA A 8 -9.60 4.16 6.14
CA ALA A 8 -8.24 3.83 6.53
C ALA A 8 -7.58 2.86 5.54
N PHE A 9 -8.34 1.89 4.99
CA PHE A 9 -7.88 1.02 3.92
C PHE A 9 -7.55 1.82 2.66
N ALA A 10 -8.45 2.68 2.19
CA ALA A 10 -8.23 3.53 1.03
C ALA A 10 -6.98 4.43 1.20
N ALA A 11 -6.85 5.09 2.35
CA ALA A 11 -5.71 5.95 2.63
C ALA A 11 -4.38 5.16 2.59
N ARG A 12 -4.34 3.96 3.17
CA ARG A 12 -3.13 3.11 3.13
C ARG A 12 -2.81 2.65 1.72
N MET A 13 -3.82 2.21 0.97
CA MET A 13 -3.61 1.74 -0.42
C MET A 13 -3.12 2.87 -1.31
N PHE A 14 -3.71 4.07 -1.24
CA PHE A 14 -3.27 5.23 -2.01
C PHE A 14 -1.86 5.68 -1.62
N PHE A 15 -1.53 5.69 -0.33
CA PHE A 15 -0.18 6.01 0.13
C PHE A 15 0.86 5.03 -0.44
N LEU A 16 0.62 3.73 -0.29
CA LEU A 16 1.54 2.70 -0.77
C LEU A 16 1.66 2.70 -2.29
N LEU A 17 0.54 2.90 -3.00
CA LEU A 17 0.53 3.02 -4.45
C LEU A 17 1.33 4.24 -4.92
N GLY A 18 1.15 5.40 -4.28
CA GLY A 18 1.94 6.60 -4.56
C GLY A 18 3.43 6.38 -4.34
N THR A 19 3.80 5.68 -3.26
CA THR A 19 5.20 5.35 -2.97
C THR A 19 5.79 4.42 -4.04
N ILE A 20 5.08 3.35 -4.41
CA ILE A 20 5.52 2.42 -5.47
C ILE A 20 5.67 3.14 -6.81
N LEU A 21 4.70 3.98 -7.17
CA LEU A 21 4.74 4.75 -8.41
C LEU A 21 5.95 5.69 -8.45
N ALA A 22 6.23 6.39 -7.36
CA ALA A 22 7.38 7.27 -7.26
C ALA A 22 8.71 6.50 -7.34
N LEU A 23 8.81 5.35 -6.67
CA LEU A 23 10.00 4.49 -6.75
C LEU A 23 10.20 3.95 -8.18
N ALA A 24 9.15 3.47 -8.83
CA ALA A 24 9.21 2.93 -10.19
C ALA A 24 9.57 4.01 -11.23
N LEU A 25 8.87 5.15 -11.22
CA LEU A 25 9.15 6.24 -12.15
C LEU A 25 10.51 6.88 -11.88
N GLY A 26 10.89 6.99 -10.62
CA GLY A 26 12.18 7.52 -10.22
C GLY A 26 13.33 6.65 -10.74
N THR A 27 13.27 5.33 -10.59
CA THR A 27 14.31 4.40 -11.11
C THR A 27 14.41 4.47 -12.63
N LEU A 28 13.28 4.46 -13.36
CA LEU A 28 13.28 4.56 -14.81
C LEU A 28 13.89 5.87 -15.30
N ASN A 29 13.58 7.00 -14.68
CA ASN A 29 14.15 8.29 -15.08
C ASN A 29 15.65 8.38 -14.82
N PHE A 30 16.16 7.73 -13.76
CA PHE A 30 17.59 7.70 -13.50
C PHE A 30 18.37 6.83 -14.48
N GLU A 31 17.78 5.73 -14.93
CA GLU A 31 18.37 4.87 -15.95
C GLU A 31 18.48 5.61 -17.30
N THR A 32 17.45 6.35 -17.69
CA THR A 32 17.45 7.11 -18.95
C THR A 32 18.38 8.32 -18.93
N ALA A 33 18.65 8.91 -17.76
CA ALA A 33 19.55 10.04 -17.60
C ALA A 33 21.04 9.68 -17.55
N GLY A 34 21.41 8.41 -17.80
CA GLY A 34 22.81 7.96 -17.78
C GLY A 34 23.49 8.01 -16.40
N GLY A 35 22.69 8.12 -15.35
CA GLY A 35 23.14 8.04 -13.97
C GLY A 35 23.66 6.64 -13.63
N ALA A 36 24.59 6.54 -12.67
CA ALA A 36 25.16 5.27 -12.22
C ALA A 36 24.06 4.33 -11.68
N VAL A 37 23.60 3.45 -12.55
CA VAL A 37 22.50 2.49 -12.38
C VAL A 37 22.78 1.44 -11.29
N GLY A 38 24.02 1.35 -10.77
CA GLY A 38 24.46 0.17 -10.07
C GLY A 38 23.74 -0.17 -8.78
N TYR A 39 23.42 0.80 -7.92
CA TYR A 39 23.04 0.49 -6.53
C TYR A 39 21.64 0.98 -6.11
N SER A 40 21.07 1.98 -6.76
CA SER A 40 19.75 2.51 -6.40
C SER A 40 18.61 1.57 -6.81
N THR A 41 18.75 0.86 -7.93
CA THR A 41 17.72 -0.06 -8.46
C THR A 41 17.41 -1.23 -7.52
N PRO A 42 18.40 -2.02 -7.02
CA PRO A 42 18.09 -3.13 -6.10
C PRO A 42 17.44 -2.63 -4.79
N VAL A 43 17.86 -1.48 -4.26
CA VAL A 43 17.24 -0.92 -3.06
C VAL A 43 15.79 -0.49 -3.34
N ALA A 44 15.53 0.14 -4.48
CA ALA A 44 14.17 0.50 -4.89
C ALA A 44 13.28 -0.74 -5.06
N VAL A 45 13.80 -1.83 -5.64
CA VAL A 45 13.08 -3.11 -5.77
C VAL A 45 12.74 -3.68 -4.40
N VAL A 46 13.67 -3.68 -3.44
CA VAL A 46 13.42 -4.13 -2.06
C VAL A 46 12.34 -3.26 -1.40
N LEU A 47 12.42 -1.93 -1.53
CA LEU A 47 11.42 -1.02 -0.97
C LEU A 47 10.04 -1.23 -1.61
N MET A 48 9.95 -1.43 -2.93
CA MET A 48 8.70 -1.80 -3.60
C MET A 48 8.16 -3.12 -3.08
N GLY A 49 9.00 -4.12 -2.86
CA GLY A 49 8.61 -5.40 -2.26
C GLY A 49 8.02 -5.23 -0.86
N ILE A 50 8.61 -4.39 -0.01
CA ILE A 50 8.08 -4.06 1.32
C ILE A 50 6.71 -3.37 1.20
N CYS A 51 6.55 -2.43 0.26
CA CYS A 51 5.26 -1.77 0.01
C CYS A 51 4.19 -2.78 -0.45
N LEU A 52 4.55 -3.73 -1.33
CA LEU A 52 3.64 -4.79 -1.77
C LEU A 52 3.21 -5.70 -0.61
N LEU A 53 4.12 -6.08 0.28
CA LEU A 53 3.80 -6.84 1.48
C LEU A 53 2.87 -6.05 2.42
N ALA A 54 3.09 -4.73 2.55
CA ALA A 54 2.21 -3.86 3.33
C ALA A 54 0.80 -3.76 2.70
N MET A 55 0.69 -3.71 1.37
CA MET A 55 -0.59 -3.76 0.66
C MET A 55 -1.30 -5.09 0.88
N LEU A 56 -0.58 -6.19 0.84
CA LEU A 56 -1.11 -7.54 1.14
C LEU A 56 -1.67 -7.59 2.57
N ALA A 57 -0.91 -7.10 3.54
CA ALA A 57 -1.34 -7.05 4.93
C ALA A 57 -2.59 -6.17 5.11
N ALA A 58 -2.67 -5.02 4.44
CA ALA A 58 -3.85 -4.15 4.48
C ALA A 58 -5.09 -4.83 3.86
N SER A 59 -4.92 -5.53 2.73
CA SER A 59 -5.99 -6.29 2.07
C SER A 59 -6.49 -7.43 2.95
N TYR A 60 -5.58 -8.15 3.63
CA TYR A 60 -5.93 -9.18 4.59
C TYR A 60 -6.72 -8.62 5.78
N GLN A 61 -6.25 -7.52 6.38
CA GLN A 61 -6.95 -6.85 7.48
C GLN A 61 -8.36 -6.42 7.07
N ARG A 62 -8.51 -5.94 5.82
CA ARG A 62 -9.80 -5.56 5.28
C ARG A 62 -10.70 -6.77 5.04
N ALA A 63 -10.16 -7.89 4.55
CA ALA A 63 -10.91 -9.13 4.37
C ALA A 63 -11.42 -9.69 5.70
N VAL A 64 -10.62 -9.60 6.77
CA VAL A 64 -11.04 -9.96 8.14
C VAL A 64 -12.19 -9.07 8.63
N ASP A 65 -12.20 -7.79 8.27
CA ASP A 65 -13.28 -6.84 8.60
C ASP A 65 -14.63 -7.23 7.96
N PHE A 66 -14.63 -7.99 6.86
CA PHE A 66 -15.85 -8.58 6.27
C PHE A 66 -16.34 -9.82 7.00
N GLY A 67 -15.64 -10.31 8.00
CA GLY A 67 -15.91 -11.60 8.61
C GLY A 67 -15.51 -12.79 7.75
N SER A 68 -14.64 -12.58 6.76
CA SER A 68 -14.08 -13.65 5.94
C SER A 68 -13.25 -14.60 6.83
N PRO A 69 -13.37 -15.94 6.65
CA PRO A 69 -12.50 -16.88 7.36
C PRO A 69 -11.03 -16.61 6.94
N ALA A 70 -10.09 -16.94 7.82
CA ALA A 70 -8.66 -16.64 7.64
C ALA A 70 -8.13 -17.05 6.24
N LEU A 71 -8.56 -18.20 5.73
CA LEU A 71 -8.18 -18.72 4.43
C LEU A 71 -8.77 -17.87 3.28
N GLY A 72 -10.03 -17.46 3.40
CA GLY A 72 -10.66 -16.53 2.45
C GLY A 72 -9.99 -15.16 2.45
N GLY A 73 -9.56 -14.68 3.62
CA GLY A 73 -8.80 -13.43 3.75
C GLY A 73 -7.45 -13.49 3.03
N VAL A 74 -6.73 -14.61 3.14
CA VAL A 74 -5.47 -14.82 2.41
C VAL A 74 -5.70 -14.87 0.91
N LEU A 75 -6.71 -15.61 0.44
CA LEU A 75 -7.04 -15.69 -0.99
C LEU A 75 -7.44 -14.34 -1.58
N LEU A 76 -8.24 -13.54 -0.85
CA LEU A 76 -8.60 -12.19 -1.25
C LEU A 76 -7.37 -11.25 -1.28
N ALA A 77 -6.47 -11.38 -0.33
CA ALA A 77 -5.24 -10.60 -0.31
C ALA A 77 -4.33 -10.94 -1.51
N ILE A 78 -4.13 -12.21 -1.81
CA ILE A 78 -3.37 -12.66 -2.99
C ILE A 78 -4.09 -12.22 -4.27
N GLY A 79 -5.40 -12.40 -4.36
CA GLY A 79 -6.22 -11.96 -5.49
C GLY A 79 -6.13 -10.45 -5.71
N SER A 80 -6.04 -9.65 -4.64
CA SER A 80 -5.86 -8.19 -4.74
C SER A 80 -4.54 -7.80 -5.39
N MET A 81 -3.51 -8.63 -5.29
CA MET A 81 -2.24 -8.40 -5.97
C MET A 81 -2.26 -8.88 -7.43
N MET A 82 -2.84 -10.05 -7.69
CA MET A 82 -2.88 -10.62 -9.04
C MET A 82 -3.82 -9.85 -9.97
N PHE A 83 -4.95 -9.38 -9.45
CA PHE A 83 -5.98 -8.65 -10.20
C PHE A 83 -6.10 -7.19 -9.76
N PHE A 84 -4.99 -6.59 -9.35
CA PHE A 84 -4.95 -5.15 -9.10
C PHE A 84 -5.22 -4.37 -10.41
N PRO A 85 -6.08 -3.34 -10.44
CA PRO A 85 -6.74 -2.70 -9.30
C PRO A 85 -8.14 -3.25 -8.96
N PHE A 86 -8.70 -4.20 -9.73
CA PHE A 86 -10.11 -4.61 -9.64
C PHE A 86 -10.50 -5.14 -8.26
N VAL A 87 -9.76 -6.11 -7.73
CA VAL A 87 -10.07 -6.68 -6.41
C VAL A 87 -9.91 -5.65 -5.31
N THR A 88 -8.93 -4.75 -5.43
CA THR A 88 -8.74 -3.64 -4.49
C THR A 88 -9.95 -2.70 -4.50
N LEU A 89 -10.51 -2.38 -5.66
CA LEU A 89 -11.74 -1.60 -5.78
C LEU A 89 -12.93 -2.32 -5.13
N VAL A 90 -13.08 -3.63 -5.37
CA VAL A 90 -14.13 -4.41 -4.71
C VAL A 90 -13.96 -4.34 -3.19
N LEU A 91 -12.76 -4.54 -2.65
CA LEU A 91 -12.49 -4.44 -1.22
C LEU A 91 -12.78 -3.05 -0.63
N LEU A 92 -12.68 -2.01 -1.45
CA LEU A 92 -13.02 -0.64 -1.06
C LEU A 92 -14.53 -0.44 -0.93
N PHE A 93 -15.33 -1.02 -1.84
CA PHE A 93 -16.78 -0.79 -1.90
C PHE A 93 -17.58 -1.75 -1.02
N VAL A 94 -17.08 -2.93 -0.71
CA VAL A 94 -17.80 -3.88 0.16
C VAL A 94 -18.01 -3.30 1.56
N PRO A 95 -19.24 -3.28 2.09
CA PRO A 95 -19.52 -2.80 3.44
C PRO A 95 -18.84 -3.68 4.50
N SER A 96 -18.39 -3.07 5.59
CA SER A 96 -17.87 -3.81 6.73
C SER A 96 -18.96 -4.67 7.34
N ALA A 97 -18.65 -5.92 7.69
CA ALA A 97 -19.60 -6.85 8.31
C ALA A 97 -19.97 -6.50 9.76
N ALA A 98 -19.62 -5.31 10.21
CA ALA A 98 -19.97 -4.80 11.56
C ALA A 98 -21.48 -4.79 11.86
N SER A 99 -22.32 -5.08 10.86
CA SER A 99 -23.77 -5.26 11.01
C SER A 99 -24.20 -6.72 11.25
N GLY A 100 -23.29 -7.68 11.23
CA GLY A 100 -23.60 -9.11 11.31
C GLY A 100 -22.85 -9.86 12.43
N GLY A 101 -23.22 -9.65 13.67
CA GLY A 101 -23.15 -10.70 14.69
C GLY A 101 -21.85 -10.94 15.44
N ARG A 102 -20.74 -10.23 15.20
CA ARG A 102 -19.58 -10.23 16.10
C ARG A 102 -19.53 -8.91 16.86
N ALA A 103 -20.24 -8.89 17.99
CA ALA A 103 -20.36 -7.75 18.90
C ALA A 103 -19.01 -7.23 19.47
N ASP A 104 -17.90 -7.96 19.28
CA ASP A 104 -16.60 -7.65 19.88
C ASP A 104 -15.60 -6.97 18.94
N ALA A 105 -15.90 -6.87 17.65
CA ALA A 105 -15.04 -6.17 16.71
C ALA A 105 -15.32 -4.66 16.77
N ARG A 106 -14.57 -3.92 17.57
CA ARG A 106 -14.60 -2.45 17.54
C ARG A 106 -14.27 -2.00 16.12
N PRO A 107 -15.16 -1.24 15.46
CA PRO A 107 -14.88 -0.75 14.11
C PRO A 107 -13.61 0.09 14.14
N GLY A 108 -12.71 -0.16 13.20
CA GLY A 108 -11.49 0.63 13.06
C GLY A 108 -11.82 2.11 12.93
N LYS A 109 -11.03 2.97 13.57
CA LYS A 109 -11.28 4.42 13.58
C LYS A 109 -11.34 4.95 12.15
N PRO A 110 -12.42 5.62 11.72
CA PRO A 110 -12.53 6.13 10.35
C PRO A 110 -11.49 7.23 10.13
N THR A 111 -10.80 7.17 9.00
CA THR A 111 -9.91 8.23 8.55
C THR A 111 -10.75 9.28 7.81
N GLY A 112 -10.54 10.56 8.11
CA GLY A 112 -11.27 11.64 7.43
C GLY A 112 -11.02 11.65 5.91
N PRO A 113 -11.97 12.13 5.09
CA PRO A 113 -11.86 12.14 3.63
C PRO A 113 -10.66 12.95 3.13
N PHE A 114 -10.28 13.98 3.84
CA PHE A 114 -9.08 14.79 3.57
C PHE A 114 -7.82 13.92 3.57
N TRP A 115 -7.63 13.05 4.57
CA TRP A 115 -6.47 12.19 4.68
C TRP A 115 -6.43 11.12 3.58
N VAL A 116 -7.58 10.69 3.08
CA VAL A 116 -7.63 9.76 1.94
C VAL A 116 -7.12 10.44 0.67
N LEU A 117 -7.54 11.68 0.42
CA LEU A 117 -7.10 12.45 -0.76
C LEU A 117 -5.60 12.81 -0.70
N VAL A 118 -5.11 13.17 0.48
CA VAL A 118 -3.71 13.59 0.68
C VAL A 118 -2.76 12.38 0.72
N SER A 119 -3.26 11.18 0.99
CA SER A 119 -2.42 9.98 1.14
C SER A 119 -1.64 9.62 -0.12
N LEU A 120 -2.22 9.78 -1.31
CA LEU A 120 -1.53 9.48 -2.57
C LEU A 120 -0.36 10.46 -2.85
N PRO A 121 -0.54 11.79 -2.84
CA PRO A 121 0.58 12.70 -3.02
C PRO A 121 1.62 12.58 -1.89
N LEU A 122 1.20 12.30 -0.66
CA LEU A 122 2.13 12.05 0.45
C LEU A 122 2.97 10.79 0.19
N GLY A 123 2.37 9.72 -0.35
CA GLY A 123 3.08 8.52 -0.77
C GLY A 123 4.11 8.80 -1.87
N VAL A 124 3.76 9.62 -2.87
CA VAL A 124 4.69 10.04 -3.92
C VAL A 124 5.88 10.81 -3.33
N VAL A 125 5.63 11.78 -2.46
CA VAL A 125 6.69 12.55 -1.78
C VAL A 125 7.59 11.63 -0.95
N CYS A 126 7.00 10.68 -0.22
CA CYS A 126 7.74 9.70 0.56
C CYS A 126 8.63 8.80 -0.33
N GLY A 127 8.10 8.30 -1.44
CA GLY A 127 8.86 7.49 -2.40
C GLY A 127 10.03 8.25 -3.04
N LEU A 128 9.82 9.51 -3.43
CA LEU A 128 10.89 10.37 -3.94
C LEU A 128 11.95 10.64 -2.86
N ALA A 129 11.54 10.95 -1.64
CA ALA A 129 12.48 11.18 -0.53
C ALA A 129 13.34 9.93 -0.25
N LEU A 130 12.75 8.74 -0.28
CA LEU A 130 13.49 7.48 -0.15
C LEU A 130 14.50 7.29 -1.28
N LEU A 131 14.16 7.61 -2.52
CA LEU A 131 15.08 7.54 -3.65
C LEU A 131 16.26 8.53 -3.48
N PHE A 132 15.98 9.78 -3.13
CA PHE A 132 17.04 10.76 -2.90
C PHE A 132 17.94 10.37 -1.74
N LEU A 133 17.37 9.84 -0.66
CA LEU A 133 18.14 9.39 0.50
C LEU A 133 19.06 8.22 0.13
N THR A 134 18.56 7.22 -0.58
CA THR A 134 19.37 6.08 -1.04
C THR A 134 20.51 6.54 -1.93
N GLN A 135 20.27 7.47 -2.86
CA GLN A 135 21.32 8.01 -3.71
C GLN A 135 22.35 8.82 -2.94
N ALA A 136 21.92 9.62 -1.97
CA ALA A 136 22.85 10.41 -1.13
C ALA A 136 23.78 9.47 -0.35
N ILE A 137 23.24 8.38 0.21
CA ILE A 137 24.03 7.39 0.96
C ILE A 137 25.04 6.71 0.03
N PHE A 138 24.64 6.27 -1.17
CA PHE A 138 25.55 5.59 -2.09
C PHE A 138 26.59 6.50 -2.75
N ARG A 139 26.34 7.81 -2.80
CA ARG A 139 27.37 8.79 -3.25
C ARG A 139 28.38 9.14 -2.16
N ALA A 140 28.03 8.91 -0.90
CA ALA A 140 28.89 9.18 0.24
C ALA A 140 29.80 8.00 0.63
N LEU A 141 29.50 6.78 0.13
CA LEU A 141 30.28 5.56 0.29
C LEU A 141 31.29 5.38 -0.84
#